data_9ee26f79889707baed10a6ca4738b173
#
_entry.id   9ee26f79889707baed10a6ca4738b173
#
_cell.length_a   1.000
_cell.length_b   1.000
_cell.length_c   1.000
_cell.angle_alpha   90.00
_cell.angle_beta   90.00
_cell.angle_gamma   90.00
#
_symmetry.space_group_name_H-M   'P 1'
#
loop_
_entity.id
_entity.type
_entity.pdbx_description
1 polymer ?
#
loop_
_entity_poly.entity_id
_entity_poly.type
_entity_poly.pdbx_seq_one_letter_code
_entity_poly.pdbx_strand_id
1 'polypeptide(L)'
;MVNPFGTLYNPASIAASLLRSISERDYTEDSTELVQGNDGTWHSWMHHSRFSSKSKTELLDAINETMHKVGSFLREADVLVITLGTAIIYRQKETGMLVANCHKMPDALFVRERMTAYDIADQWLMLLQLLESVNPRLKVIFTVSPIRHKRDGMHINQISKGILLQALDEMAVEYFPAYEIMLDELRDYRFYADDMIHPSELAVEYIWQRFQDTYFDNKTKDAVAKATKEWQRHQHRTIIQ
;
A
#
# COMPACT_ATOMS: atom_id res chain seq x y z
N MET A 1 10.82 -6.64 2.09
CA MET A 1 9.58 -6.65 2.91
C MET A 1 8.40 -6.27 2.03
N VAL A 2 7.24 -6.89 2.16
CA VAL A 2 6.06 -6.61 1.32
C VAL A 2 4.84 -6.41 2.21
N ASN A 3 4.14 -5.26 2.04
CA ASN A 3 2.90 -4.88 2.73
C ASN A 3 2.89 -5.24 4.24
N PRO A 4 3.86 -4.75 5.02
CA PRO A 4 4.02 -5.18 6.42
C PRO A 4 2.81 -4.87 7.30
N PHE A 5 2.07 -3.81 7.02
CA PHE A 5 0.85 -3.43 7.74
C PHE A 5 -0.45 -4.02 7.13
N GLY A 6 -0.32 -4.87 6.11
CA GLY A 6 -1.39 -5.26 5.21
C GLY A 6 -1.50 -4.29 4.04
N THR A 7 -2.45 -4.54 3.15
CA THR A 7 -2.63 -3.68 1.97
C THR A 7 -3.26 -2.35 2.39
N LEU A 8 -2.52 -1.26 2.17
CA LEU A 8 -2.98 0.11 2.32
C LEU A 8 -3.19 0.71 0.92
N TYR A 9 -4.30 1.41 0.72
CA TYR A 9 -4.72 1.82 -0.63
C TYR A 9 -4.54 3.31 -0.92
N ASN A 10 -4.57 4.15 0.11
CA ASN A 10 -4.57 5.60 -0.07
C ASN A 10 -3.28 6.24 0.43
N PRO A 11 -2.89 7.40 -0.15
CA PRO A 11 -1.64 8.08 0.18
C PRO A 11 -1.51 8.41 1.68
N ALA A 12 -2.58 8.88 2.31
CA ALA A 12 -2.54 9.32 3.71
C ALA A 12 -2.27 8.17 4.67
N SER A 13 -2.93 7.00 4.47
CA SER A 13 -2.73 5.82 5.33
C SER A 13 -1.32 5.25 5.17
N ILE A 14 -0.77 5.23 3.94
CA ILE A 14 0.59 4.77 3.68
C ILE A 14 1.59 5.73 4.34
N ALA A 15 1.43 7.03 4.12
CA ALA A 15 2.31 8.06 4.70
C ALA A 15 2.30 8.02 6.23
N ALA A 16 1.13 7.92 6.86
CA ALA A 16 1.00 7.83 8.31
C ALA A 16 1.72 6.62 8.90
N SER A 17 1.61 5.45 8.24
CA SER A 17 2.27 4.22 8.67
C SER A 17 3.80 4.32 8.56
N LEU A 18 4.31 4.88 7.46
CA LEU A 18 5.75 5.10 7.26
C LEU A 18 6.29 6.12 8.27
N LEU A 19 5.62 7.26 8.42
CA LEU A 19 6.01 8.32 9.37
C LEU A 19 6.11 7.76 10.80
N ARG A 20 5.11 6.99 11.22
CA ARG A 20 5.10 6.41 12.56
C ARG A 20 6.25 5.41 12.76
N SER A 21 6.55 4.60 11.75
CA SER A 21 7.66 3.62 11.79
C SER A 21 9.03 4.29 11.88
N ILE A 22 9.23 5.39 11.14
CA ILE A 22 10.50 6.14 11.19
C ILE A 22 10.67 6.83 12.54
N SER A 23 9.58 7.38 13.10
CA SER A 23 9.57 8.07 14.39
C SER A 23 9.63 7.13 15.58
N GLU A 24 9.54 5.82 15.38
CA GLU A 24 9.56 4.78 16.42
C GLU A 24 8.54 5.06 17.56
N ARG A 25 7.39 5.64 17.18
CA ARG A 25 6.37 6.06 18.14
C ARG A 25 5.36 4.94 18.38
N ASP A 26 5.53 4.21 19.47
CA ASP A 26 4.69 3.08 19.84
C ASP A 26 3.21 3.41 19.99
N TYR A 27 2.38 2.42 19.67
CA TYR A 27 1.00 2.39 20.11
C TYR A 27 0.94 1.91 21.56
N THR A 28 0.15 2.57 22.38
CA THR A 28 -0.05 2.27 23.79
C THR A 28 -1.50 1.86 24.05
N GLU A 29 -1.80 1.42 25.24
CA GLU A 29 -3.17 1.08 25.63
C GLU A 29 -4.15 2.24 25.51
N ASP A 30 -3.66 3.48 25.62
CA ASP A 30 -4.45 4.71 25.50
C ASP A 30 -4.51 5.25 24.06
N SER A 31 -3.94 4.53 23.08
CA SER A 31 -3.96 4.97 21.68
C SER A 31 -5.37 4.99 21.14
N THR A 32 -5.81 6.14 20.66
CA THR A 32 -7.15 6.38 20.12
C THR A 32 -7.43 5.60 18.83
N GLU A 33 -6.40 5.11 18.19
CA GLU A 33 -6.49 4.26 17.01
C GLU A 33 -6.94 2.83 17.31
N LEU A 34 -7.00 2.44 18.58
CA LEU A 34 -7.47 1.11 18.99
C LEU A 34 -8.98 1.11 19.20
N VAL A 35 -9.64 0.05 18.77
CA VAL A 35 -11.08 -0.11 18.90
C VAL A 35 -11.43 -1.56 19.21
N GLN A 36 -12.45 -1.77 20.03
CA GLN A 36 -13.00 -3.09 20.29
C GLN A 36 -14.29 -3.29 19.48
N GLY A 37 -14.33 -4.36 18.72
CA GLY A 37 -15.54 -4.78 18.01
C GLY A 37 -16.60 -5.37 18.94
N ASN A 38 -17.83 -5.50 18.45
CA ASN A 38 -18.95 -6.04 19.21
C ASN A 38 -18.73 -7.50 19.67
N ASP A 39 -17.87 -8.23 19.00
CA ASP A 39 -17.48 -9.61 19.32
C ASP A 39 -16.33 -9.68 20.35
N GLY A 40 -15.91 -8.52 20.90
CA GLY A 40 -14.82 -8.40 21.86
C GLY A 40 -13.43 -8.48 21.24
N THR A 41 -13.31 -8.50 19.91
CA THR A 41 -12.02 -8.48 19.22
C THR A 41 -11.46 -7.06 19.16
N TRP A 42 -10.19 -6.89 19.51
CA TRP A 42 -9.48 -5.63 19.38
C TRP A 42 -8.92 -5.46 17.96
N HIS A 43 -9.02 -4.26 17.43
CA HIS A 43 -8.55 -3.82 16.12
C HIS A 43 -7.79 -2.51 16.24
N SER A 44 -7.02 -2.19 15.19
CA SER A 44 -6.45 -0.86 15.00
C SER A 44 -6.98 -0.26 13.70
N TRP A 45 -7.49 0.96 13.76
CA TRP A 45 -7.96 1.69 12.58
C TRP A 45 -6.89 1.86 11.50
N MET A 46 -5.62 1.74 11.87
CA MET A 46 -4.47 1.95 10.96
C MET A 46 -3.92 0.65 10.36
N HIS A 47 -4.40 -0.53 10.78
CA HIS A 47 -3.81 -1.82 10.39
C HIS A 47 -4.84 -2.77 9.77
N HIS A 48 -4.33 -3.70 8.96
CA HIS A 48 -5.15 -4.77 8.40
C HIS A 48 -5.69 -5.70 9.50
N SER A 49 -6.85 -6.32 9.26
CA SER A 49 -7.52 -7.23 10.22
C SER A 49 -6.69 -8.43 10.66
N ARG A 50 -5.60 -8.77 9.96
CA ARG A 50 -4.67 -9.82 10.39
C ARG A 50 -3.98 -9.53 11.74
N PHE A 51 -3.94 -8.25 12.15
CA PHE A 51 -3.41 -7.85 13.46
C PHE A 51 -4.46 -7.92 14.58
N SER A 52 -5.73 -8.17 14.24
CA SER A 52 -6.79 -8.22 15.24
C SER A 52 -6.60 -9.38 16.20
N SER A 53 -6.84 -9.14 17.51
CA SER A 53 -6.73 -10.15 18.57
C SER A 53 -7.83 -9.98 19.62
N LYS A 54 -8.15 -11.05 20.37
CA LYS A 54 -8.97 -10.97 21.59
C LYS A 54 -8.23 -10.31 22.76
N SER A 55 -6.90 -10.26 22.71
CA SER A 55 -6.05 -9.58 23.67
C SER A 55 -5.57 -8.24 23.10
N LYS A 56 -5.83 -7.15 23.83
CA LYS A 56 -5.33 -5.82 23.48
C LYS A 56 -3.80 -5.77 23.49
N THR A 57 -3.17 -6.45 24.45
CA THR A 57 -1.71 -6.53 24.57
C THR A 57 -1.11 -7.25 23.38
N GLU A 58 -1.65 -8.41 22.97
CA GLU A 58 -1.16 -9.13 21.78
C GLU A 58 -1.28 -8.29 20.51
N LEU A 59 -2.38 -7.52 20.37
CA LEU A 59 -2.52 -6.57 19.25
C LEU A 59 -1.42 -5.53 19.28
N LEU A 60 -1.19 -4.91 20.43
CA LEU A 60 -0.15 -3.88 20.61
C LEU A 60 1.24 -4.42 20.32
N ASP A 61 1.59 -5.58 20.86
CA ASP A 61 2.87 -6.23 20.62
C ASP A 61 3.08 -6.48 19.13
N ALA A 62 2.08 -7.03 18.44
CA ALA A 62 2.18 -7.34 17.01
C ALA A 62 2.33 -6.10 16.12
N ILE A 63 1.59 -5.02 16.39
CA ILE A 63 1.67 -3.79 15.59
C ILE A 63 2.98 -3.05 15.87
N ASN A 64 3.41 -2.94 17.12
CA ASN A 64 4.65 -2.26 17.50
C ASN A 64 5.88 -3.02 16.99
N GLU A 65 5.92 -4.33 17.15
CA GLU A 65 7.01 -5.17 16.60
C GLU A 65 7.13 -4.98 15.07
N THR A 66 5.97 -4.98 14.37
CA THR A 66 5.97 -4.77 12.92
C THR A 66 6.45 -3.36 12.55
N MET A 67 6.01 -2.35 13.28
CA MET A 67 6.39 -0.96 13.08
C MET A 67 7.91 -0.77 13.26
N HIS A 68 8.51 -1.32 14.33
CA HIS A 68 9.95 -1.27 14.57
C HIS A 68 10.73 -2.00 13.48
N LYS A 69 10.26 -3.17 13.03
CA LYS A 69 10.87 -3.89 11.90
C LYS A 69 10.84 -3.05 10.62
N VAL A 70 9.76 -2.33 10.36
CA VAL A 70 9.66 -1.43 9.19
C VAL A 70 10.60 -0.25 9.34
N GLY A 71 10.64 0.39 10.50
CA GLY A 71 11.54 1.51 10.77
C GLY A 71 13.02 1.14 10.57
N SER A 72 13.44 0.01 11.14
CA SER A 72 14.79 -0.52 10.96
C SER A 72 15.08 -0.85 9.49
N PHE A 73 14.12 -1.49 8.80
CA PHE A 73 14.27 -1.83 7.39
C PHE A 73 14.42 -0.57 6.50
N LEU A 74 13.65 0.49 6.76
CA LEU A 74 13.71 1.74 5.99
C LEU A 74 15.07 2.45 6.12
N ARG A 75 15.75 2.30 7.27
CA ARG A 75 17.09 2.87 7.50
C ARG A 75 18.17 2.20 6.64
N GLU A 76 17.95 0.98 6.18
CA GLU A 76 18.93 0.16 5.47
C GLU A 76 18.52 -0.17 4.03
N ALA A 77 17.26 0.03 3.67
CA ALA A 77 16.73 -0.30 2.35
C ALA A 77 17.37 0.53 1.24
N ASP A 78 17.60 -0.09 0.08
CA ASP A 78 18.06 0.60 -1.12
C ASP A 78 16.89 1.15 -1.94
N VAL A 79 15.73 0.46 -1.92
CA VAL A 79 14.56 0.82 -2.73
C VAL A 79 13.27 0.64 -1.94
N LEU A 80 12.39 1.64 -2.01
CA LEU A 80 11.03 1.61 -1.50
C LEU A 80 10.06 1.80 -2.67
N VAL A 81 9.20 0.82 -2.93
CA VAL A 81 8.15 0.94 -3.96
C VAL A 81 6.81 1.24 -3.28
N ILE A 82 6.20 2.36 -3.67
CA ILE A 82 4.92 2.84 -3.14
C ILE A 82 3.84 2.71 -4.21
N THR A 83 2.81 1.89 -3.93
CA THR A 83 1.68 1.73 -4.83
C THR A 83 0.47 2.49 -4.30
N LEU A 84 0.05 3.54 -5.00
CA LEU A 84 -1.13 4.32 -4.68
C LEU A 84 -2.37 3.74 -5.37
N GLY A 85 -3.41 3.43 -4.60
CA GLY A 85 -4.64 2.82 -5.12
C GLY A 85 -5.75 3.82 -5.41
N THR A 86 -6.02 4.70 -4.46
CA THR A 86 -7.15 5.65 -4.51
C THR A 86 -6.82 6.92 -3.73
N ALA A 87 -7.38 8.05 -4.16
CA ALA A 87 -7.35 9.31 -3.42
C ALA A 87 -8.48 9.42 -2.37
N ILE A 88 -9.31 8.37 -2.22
CA ILE A 88 -10.39 8.35 -1.23
C ILE A 88 -9.82 7.85 0.11
N ILE A 89 -10.07 8.63 1.15
CA ILE A 89 -9.72 8.30 2.54
C ILE A 89 -11.00 8.15 3.38
N TYR A 90 -10.84 7.50 4.51
CA TYR A 90 -11.89 7.40 5.52
C TYR A 90 -11.44 8.14 6.78
N ARG A 91 -12.37 8.84 7.40
CA ARG A 91 -12.19 9.41 8.73
C ARG A 91 -13.27 8.92 9.66
N GLN A 92 -12.93 8.68 10.90
CA GLN A 92 -13.91 8.46 11.95
C GLN A 92 -14.74 9.75 12.13
N LYS A 93 -16.06 9.63 12.08
CA LYS A 93 -16.97 10.77 12.05
C LYS A 93 -16.90 11.63 13.31
N GLU A 94 -16.72 10.99 14.45
CA GLU A 94 -16.71 11.64 15.77
C GLU A 94 -15.40 12.40 16.03
N THR A 95 -14.27 11.78 15.71
CA THR A 95 -12.93 12.30 16.05
C THR A 95 -12.21 12.96 14.87
N GLY A 96 -12.67 12.76 13.64
CA GLY A 96 -11.95 13.18 12.43
C GLY A 96 -10.68 12.35 12.13
N MET A 97 -10.37 11.33 12.93
CA MET A 97 -9.17 10.52 12.80
C MET A 97 -9.16 9.74 11.49
N LEU A 98 -7.99 9.67 10.84
CA LEU A 98 -7.75 8.86 9.65
C LEU A 98 -7.98 7.38 9.96
N VAL A 99 -8.65 6.69 9.04
CA VAL A 99 -8.94 5.24 9.14
C VAL A 99 -8.43 4.55 7.87
N ALA A 100 -7.49 3.65 8.04
CA ALA A 100 -6.97 2.81 6.96
C ALA A 100 -7.83 1.55 6.74
N ASN A 101 -8.45 1.04 7.80
CA ASN A 101 -9.31 -0.14 7.76
C ASN A 101 -10.52 0.03 8.68
N CYS A 102 -11.72 -0.05 8.11
CA CYS A 102 -12.99 0.08 8.85
C CYS A 102 -13.41 -1.19 9.60
N HIS A 103 -12.69 -2.30 9.49
CA HIS A 103 -12.95 -3.60 10.15
C HIS A 103 -14.39 -4.08 10.03
N LYS A 104 -15.05 -3.83 8.89
CA LYS A 104 -16.46 -4.16 8.64
C LYS A 104 -17.44 -3.50 9.62
N MET A 105 -17.01 -2.47 10.32
CA MET A 105 -17.90 -1.68 11.17
C MET A 105 -18.91 -0.88 10.33
N PRO A 106 -20.03 -0.43 10.92
CA PRO A 106 -21.07 0.30 10.19
C PRO A 106 -20.55 1.54 9.46
N ASP A 107 -20.90 1.71 8.20
CA ASP A 107 -20.50 2.86 7.37
C ASP A 107 -20.88 4.22 8.01
N ALA A 108 -21.92 4.24 8.85
CA ALA A 108 -22.39 5.44 9.56
C ALA A 108 -21.34 6.04 10.51
N LEU A 109 -20.32 5.26 10.92
CA LEU A 109 -19.23 5.71 11.79
C LEU A 109 -18.15 6.52 11.04
N PHE A 110 -18.18 6.51 9.72
CA PHE A 110 -17.12 7.08 8.90
C PHE A 110 -17.63 8.15 7.94
N VAL A 111 -16.76 9.11 7.68
CA VAL A 111 -16.88 10.05 6.57
C VAL A 111 -15.87 9.63 5.51
N ARG A 112 -16.29 9.66 4.25
CA ARG A 112 -15.44 9.42 3.09
C ARG A 112 -15.08 10.75 2.45
N GLU A 113 -13.81 10.99 2.29
CA GLU A 113 -13.28 12.22 1.72
C GLU A 113 -12.39 11.90 0.54
N ARG A 114 -12.33 12.80 -0.41
CA ARG A 114 -11.38 12.72 -1.52
C ARG A 114 -10.30 13.77 -1.31
N MET A 115 -9.05 13.31 -1.19
CA MET A 115 -7.90 14.21 -1.11
C MET A 115 -7.72 14.98 -2.42
N THR A 116 -7.17 16.17 -2.35
CA THR A 116 -6.70 16.89 -3.53
C THR A 116 -5.28 16.46 -3.90
N ALA A 117 -4.85 16.75 -5.13
CA ALA A 117 -3.47 16.50 -5.54
C ALA A 117 -2.48 17.29 -4.68
N TYR A 118 -2.82 18.54 -4.36
CA TYR A 118 -2.03 19.40 -3.48
C TYR A 118 -1.83 18.80 -2.08
N ASP A 119 -2.91 18.32 -1.42
CA ASP A 119 -2.81 17.72 -0.09
C ASP A 119 -1.93 16.48 -0.08
N ILE A 120 -2.01 15.67 -1.14
CA ILE A 120 -1.17 14.48 -1.30
C ILE A 120 0.29 14.90 -1.49
N ALA A 121 0.56 15.83 -2.40
CA ALA A 121 1.91 16.29 -2.69
C ALA A 121 2.56 16.93 -1.46
N ASP A 122 1.88 17.82 -0.76
CA ASP A 122 2.38 18.47 0.44
C ASP A 122 2.75 17.46 1.54
N GLN A 123 1.85 16.52 1.84
CA GLN A 123 2.09 15.48 2.83
C GLN A 123 3.30 14.59 2.45
N TRP A 124 3.38 14.18 1.18
CA TRP A 124 4.43 13.25 0.74
C TRP A 124 5.78 13.94 0.59
N LEU A 125 5.86 15.20 0.17
CA LEU A 125 7.12 15.94 0.11
C LEU A 125 7.77 16.05 1.49
N MET A 126 6.98 16.33 2.55
CA MET A 126 7.50 16.33 3.92
C MET A 126 8.00 14.95 4.35
N LEU A 127 7.28 13.88 4.02
CA LEU A 127 7.69 12.52 4.34
C LEU A 127 8.95 12.10 3.57
N LEU A 128 9.06 12.46 2.29
CA LEU A 128 10.23 12.16 1.47
C LEU A 128 11.49 12.85 2.01
N GLN A 129 11.40 14.12 2.45
CA GLN A 129 12.49 14.82 3.12
C GLN A 129 12.93 14.11 4.41
N LEU A 130 11.96 13.61 5.19
CA LEU A 130 12.27 12.84 6.40
C LEU A 130 12.94 11.50 6.05
N LEU A 131 12.43 10.77 5.05
CA LEU A 131 13.03 9.52 4.57
C LEU A 131 14.47 9.73 4.10
N GLU A 132 14.72 10.79 3.34
CA GLU A 132 16.05 11.18 2.88
C GLU A 132 17.00 11.51 4.04
N SER A 133 16.51 12.20 5.07
CA SER A 133 17.31 12.51 6.26
C SER A 133 17.70 11.26 7.06
N VAL A 134 16.85 10.22 7.04
CA VAL A 134 17.07 8.96 7.76
C VAL A 134 17.91 7.98 6.94
N ASN A 135 17.70 7.93 5.63
CA ASN A 135 18.44 7.06 4.69
C ASN A 135 18.65 7.78 3.34
N PRO A 136 19.76 8.52 3.19
CA PRO A 136 20.05 9.27 1.96
C PRO A 136 20.25 8.40 0.69
N ARG A 137 20.39 7.09 0.85
CA ARG A 137 20.55 6.14 -0.27
C ARG A 137 19.23 5.56 -0.77
N LEU A 138 18.15 5.75 0.00
CA LEU A 138 16.85 5.17 -0.31
C LEU A 138 16.29 5.78 -1.59
N LYS A 139 16.09 4.95 -2.59
CA LYS A 139 15.34 5.34 -3.80
C LYS A 139 13.86 5.03 -3.60
N VAL A 140 13.01 6.03 -3.76
CA VAL A 140 11.56 5.84 -3.67
C VAL A 140 10.96 5.86 -5.06
N ILE A 141 10.29 4.77 -5.44
CA ILE A 141 9.60 4.61 -6.72
C ILE A 141 8.11 4.58 -6.45
N PHE A 142 7.37 5.48 -7.07
CA PHE A 142 5.90 5.48 -6.99
C PHE A 142 5.28 4.75 -8.19
N THR A 143 4.11 4.20 -7.98
CA THR A 143 3.25 3.68 -9.03
C THR A 143 1.78 3.85 -8.66
N VAL A 144 0.92 4.01 -9.65
CA VAL A 144 -0.54 3.99 -9.45
C VAL A 144 -1.08 2.62 -9.82
N SER A 145 -1.81 2.01 -8.87
CA SER A 145 -2.40 0.69 -9.06
C SER A 145 -3.42 0.69 -10.21
N PRO A 146 -3.35 -0.28 -11.13
CA PRO A 146 -4.38 -0.44 -12.17
C PRO A 146 -5.72 -1.03 -11.66
N ILE A 147 -5.78 -1.49 -10.41
CA ILE A 147 -7.02 -2.01 -9.82
C ILE A 147 -8.11 -0.94 -9.81
N ARG A 148 -9.34 -1.31 -10.24
CA ARG A 148 -10.49 -0.42 -10.27
C ARG A 148 -11.22 -0.41 -8.94
N HIS A 149 -11.42 0.77 -8.35
CA HIS A 149 -12.22 0.93 -7.13
C HIS A 149 -13.72 1.07 -7.48
N LYS A 150 -14.39 -0.08 -7.72
CA LYS A 150 -15.77 -0.16 -8.22
C LYS A 150 -16.83 0.40 -7.25
N ARG A 151 -16.54 0.41 -5.94
CA ARG A 151 -17.50 0.88 -4.91
C ARG A 151 -18.07 2.27 -5.21
N ASP A 152 -17.25 3.17 -5.76
CA ASP A 152 -17.61 4.56 -6.04
C ASP A 152 -18.09 4.80 -7.47
N GLY A 153 -18.12 3.75 -8.27
CA GLY A 153 -18.36 3.83 -9.70
C GLY A 153 -17.11 4.20 -10.50
N MET A 154 -17.14 3.88 -11.78
CA MET A 154 -15.96 4.01 -12.66
C MET A 154 -15.54 5.47 -12.88
N HIS A 155 -16.50 6.40 -12.89
CA HIS A 155 -16.20 7.84 -13.03
C HIS A 155 -15.38 8.36 -11.85
N ILE A 156 -15.80 8.07 -10.62
CA ILE A 156 -15.07 8.49 -9.42
C ILE A 156 -13.72 7.78 -9.31
N ASN A 157 -13.64 6.51 -9.73
CA ASN A 157 -12.35 5.83 -9.85
C ASN A 157 -11.38 6.57 -10.77
N GLN A 158 -11.82 7.02 -11.95
CA GLN A 158 -10.97 7.76 -12.89
C GLN A 158 -10.53 9.13 -12.32
N ILE A 159 -11.46 9.86 -11.70
CA ILE A 159 -11.11 11.12 -11.03
C ILE A 159 -10.06 10.87 -9.93
N SER A 160 -10.26 9.83 -9.12
CA SER A 160 -9.32 9.45 -8.05
C SER A 160 -7.93 9.11 -8.61
N LYS A 161 -7.85 8.34 -9.70
CA LYS A 161 -6.58 8.04 -10.38
C LYS A 161 -5.92 9.31 -10.95
N GLY A 162 -6.69 10.18 -11.59
CA GLY A 162 -6.20 11.46 -12.10
C GLY A 162 -5.59 12.35 -11.01
N ILE A 163 -6.20 12.38 -9.82
CA ILE A 163 -5.66 13.11 -8.67
C ILE A 163 -4.31 12.52 -8.21
N LEU A 164 -4.21 11.19 -8.16
CA LEU A 164 -2.95 10.53 -7.80
C LEU A 164 -1.85 10.83 -8.80
N LEU A 165 -2.15 10.76 -10.11
CA LEU A 165 -1.21 11.06 -11.17
C LEU A 165 -0.74 12.53 -11.12
N GLN A 166 -1.68 13.46 -10.94
CA GLN A 166 -1.37 14.88 -10.78
C GLN A 166 -0.47 15.13 -9.56
N ALA A 167 -0.77 14.50 -8.42
CA ALA A 167 0.05 14.63 -7.22
C ALA A 167 1.49 14.14 -7.45
N LEU A 168 1.67 13.02 -8.15
CA LEU A 168 2.99 12.48 -8.48
C LEU A 168 3.77 13.38 -9.42
N ASP A 169 3.11 14.01 -10.39
CA ASP A 169 3.69 15.00 -11.30
C ASP A 169 4.14 16.26 -10.54
N GLU A 170 3.28 16.80 -9.66
CA GLU A 170 3.61 17.94 -8.80
C GLU A 170 4.79 17.68 -7.86
N MET A 171 4.95 16.44 -7.38
CA MET A 171 6.08 16.05 -6.55
C MET A 171 7.37 15.81 -7.34
N ALA A 172 7.30 15.68 -8.66
CA ALA A 172 8.43 15.36 -9.55
C ALA A 172 9.24 14.14 -9.10
N VAL A 173 8.56 13.07 -8.67
CA VAL A 173 9.15 11.85 -8.13
C VAL A 173 9.38 10.78 -9.21
N GLU A 174 10.23 9.80 -8.90
CA GLU A 174 10.38 8.60 -9.73
C GLU A 174 9.06 7.83 -9.81
N TYR A 175 8.55 7.63 -11.02
CA TYR A 175 7.24 7.04 -11.27
C TYR A 175 7.34 5.88 -12.26
N PHE A 176 6.77 4.72 -11.87
CA PHE A 176 6.58 3.58 -12.77
C PHE A 176 5.11 3.51 -13.23
N PRO A 177 4.83 3.59 -14.55
CA PRO A 177 3.48 3.80 -15.08
C PRO A 177 2.63 2.51 -15.16
N ALA A 178 2.47 1.78 -14.05
CA ALA A 178 1.71 0.52 -14.05
C ALA A 178 0.24 0.71 -14.44
N TYR A 179 -0.35 1.86 -14.10
CA TYR A 179 -1.73 2.20 -14.45
C TYR A 179 -1.87 2.40 -15.95
N GLU A 180 -0.99 3.18 -16.56
CA GLU A 180 -0.99 3.48 -17.98
C GLU A 180 -0.64 2.24 -18.82
N ILE A 181 0.31 1.42 -18.37
CA ILE A 181 0.61 0.14 -19.03
C ILE A 181 -0.67 -0.70 -19.13
N MET A 182 -1.44 -0.81 -18.05
CA MET A 182 -2.69 -1.57 -18.07
C MET A 182 -3.74 -0.95 -19.00
N LEU A 183 -3.88 0.38 -19.03
CA LEU A 183 -4.94 1.05 -19.77
C LEU A 183 -4.58 1.31 -21.23
N ASP A 184 -3.32 1.57 -21.54
CA ASP A 184 -2.87 2.01 -22.86
C ASP A 184 -2.14 0.92 -23.65
N GLU A 185 -1.28 0.11 -23.02
CA GLU A 185 -0.60 -0.98 -23.69
C GLU A 185 -1.47 -2.25 -23.74
N LEU A 186 -2.13 -2.59 -22.62
CA LEU A 186 -2.87 -3.84 -22.47
C LEU A 186 -4.38 -3.74 -22.78
N ARG A 187 -4.88 -2.73 -23.30
CA ARG A 187 -6.23 -2.26 -23.72
C ARG A 187 -7.32 -3.31 -24.04
N ASP A 188 -7.25 -4.53 -23.52
CA ASP A 188 -8.16 -5.62 -23.84
C ASP A 188 -8.65 -6.28 -22.54
N TYR A 189 -9.90 -6.73 -22.52
CA TYR A 189 -10.51 -7.35 -21.34
C TYR A 189 -9.86 -8.67 -20.91
N ARG A 190 -9.14 -9.37 -21.78
CA ARG A 190 -8.35 -10.56 -21.41
C ARG A 190 -7.24 -10.28 -20.38
N PHE A 191 -6.88 -9.01 -20.22
CA PHE A 191 -5.91 -8.57 -19.22
C PHE A 191 -6.54 -8.24 -17.87
N TYR A 192 -7.86 -8.36 -17.75
CA TYR A 192 -8.59 -8.31 -16.48
C TYR A 192 -8.93 -9.70 -16.00
N ALA A 193 -8.98 -9.91 -14.69
CA ALA A 193 -9.54 -11.10 -14.07
C ALA A 193 -11.07 -11.14 -14.29
N ASP A 194 -11.71 -12.27 -13.94
CA ASP A 194 -13.15 -12.49 -14.15
C ASP A 194 -14.04 -11.43 -13.47
N ASP A 195 -13.54 -10.79 -12.41
CA ASP A 195 -14.25 -9.73 -11.70
C ASP A 195 -14.24 -8.38 -12.44
N MET A 196 -13.48 -8.24 -13.51
CA MET A 196 -13.29 -7.02 -14.29
C MET A 196 -12.72 -5.83 -13.49
N ILE A 197 -12.10 -6.12 -12.35
CA ILE A 197 -11.54 -5.14 -11.42
C ILE A 197 -10.03 -5.30 -11.31
N HIS A 198 -9.58 -6.53 -11.07
CA HIS A 198 -8.18 -6.86 -10.91
C HIS A 198 -7.52 -7.16 -12.26
N PRO A 199 -6.23 -6.85 -12.43
CA PRO A 199 -5.45 -7.37 -13.54
C PRO A 199 -5.45 -8.90 -13.53
N SER A 200 -5.46 -9.52 -14.72
CA SER A 200 -5.23 -10.97 -14.85
C SER A 200 -3.77 -11.32 -14.52
N GLU A 201 -3.48 -12.59 -14.27
CA GLU A 201 -2.10 -13.06 -14.07
C GLU A 201 -1.18 -12.67 -15.23
N LEU A 202 -1.70 -12.76 -16.47
CA LEU A 202 -0.97 -12.34 -17.66
C LEU A 202 -0.61 -10.85 -17.64
N ALA A 203 -1.52 -9.99 -17.19
CA ALA A 203 -1.28 -8.56 -17.07
C ALA A 203 -0.26 -8.26 -15.95
N VAL A 204 -0.37 -8.94 -14.82
CA VAL A 204 0.59 -8.81 -13.72
C VAL A 204 1.99 -9.19 -14.18
N GLU A 205 2.14 -10.32 -14.89
CA GLU A 205 3.44 -10.77 -15.43
C GLU A 205 4.01 -9.77 -16.44
N TYR A 206 3.18 -9.24 -17.34
CA TYR A 206 3.61 -8.22 -18.31
C TYR A 206 4.11 -6.95 -17.61
N ILE A 207 3.33 -6.41 -16.66
CA ILE A 207 3.70 -5.20 -15.91
C ILE A 207 4.98 -5.46 -15.10
N TRP A 208 5.11 -6.65 -14.50
CA TRP A 208 6.30 -7.05 -13.77
C TRP A 208 7.54 -7.12 -14.67
N GLN A 209 7.40 -7.66 -15.88
CA GLN A 209 8.50 -7.69 -16.85
C GLN A 209 8.92 -6.28 -17.26
N ARG A 210 7.96 -5.36 -17.50
CA ARG A 210 8.24 -3.95 -17.80
C ARG A 210 8.98 -3.27 -16.64
N PHE A 211 8.59 -3.57 -15.40
CA PHE A 211 9.28 -3.08 -14.21
C PHE A 211 10.73 -3.59 -14.15
N GLN A 212 10.95 -4.88 -14.38
CA GLN A 212 12.30 -5.46 -14.43
C GLN A 212 13.15 -4.83 -15.54
N ASP A 213 12.57 -4.59 -16.73
CA ASP A 213 13.29 -4.00 -17.85
C ASP A 213 13.71 -2.56 -17.57
N THR A 214 12.96 -1.85 -16.75
CA THR A 214 13.24 -0.47 -16.37
C THR A 214 14.29 -0.37 -15.25
N TYR A 215 14.21 -1.22 -14.25
CA TYR A 215 14.97 -1.03 -13.00
C TYR A 215 16.04 -2.09 -12.71
N PHE A 216 16.02 -3.24 -13.38
CA PHE A 216 16.95 -4.32 -13.07
C PHE A 216 18.06 -4.43 -14.11
N ASP A 217 19.28 -4.57 -13.65
CA ASP A 217 20.38 -5.00 -14.49
C ASP A 217 20.27 -6.50 -14.86
N ASN A 218 21.07 -6.95 -15.81
CA ASN A 218 21.04 -8.34 -16.26
C ASN A 218 21.33 -9.34 -15.13
N LYS A 219 22.23 -9.01 -14.20
CA LYS A 219 22.56 -9.86 -13.06
C LYS A 219 21.35 -10.05 -12.15
N THR A 220 20.62 -8.98 -11.87
CA THR A 220 19.39 -9.02 -11.05
C THR A 220 18.28 -9.79 -11.77
N LYS A 221 18.09 -9.58 -13.09
CA LYS A 221 17.12 -10.36 -13.89
C LYS A 221 17.41 -11.86 -13.85
N ASP A 222 18.66 -12.27 -13.99
CA ASP A 222 19.08 -13.66 -13.90
C ASP A 222 18.82 -14.26 -12.52
N ALA A 223 19.10 -13.50 -11.45
CA ALA A 223 18.83 -13.91 -10.08
C ALA A 223 17.32 -14.10 -9.82
N VAL A 224 16.49 -13.18 -10.29
CA VAL A 224 15.02 -13.27 -10.20
C VAL A 224 14.50 -14.48 -10.97
N ALA A 225 14.96 -14.69 -12.20
CA ALA A 225 14.55 -15.85 -13.02
C ALA A 225 14.91 -17.18 -12.35
N LYS A 226 16.09 -17.26 -11.70
CA LYS A 226 16.51 -18.43 -10.95
C LYS A 226 15.63 -18.66 -9.71
N ALA A 227 15.39 -17.62 -8.92
CA ALA A 227 14.55 -17.70 -7.73
C ALA A 227 13.09 -18.09 -8.07
N THR A 228 12.53 -17.56 -9.16
CA THR A 228 11.20 -17.93 -9.66
C THR A 228 11.11 -19.41 -10.01
N LYS A 229 12.11 -19.95 -10.72
CA LYS A 229 12.16 -21.38 -11.05
C LYS A 229 12.26 -22.28 -9.81
N GLU A 230 13.06 -21.88 -8.83
CA GLU A 230 13.20 -22.59 -7.56
C GLU A 230 11.88 -22.57 -6.77
N TRP A 231 11.22 -21.43 -6.68
CA TRP A 231 9.92 -21.29 -6.03
C TRP A 231 8.84 -22.17 -6.70
N GLN A 232 8.75 -22.16 -8.03
CA GLN A 232 7.81 -23.02 -8.79
C GLN A 232 8.06 -24.52 -8.52
N ARG A 233 9.33 -24.95 -8.47
CA ARG A 233 9.67 -26.35 -8.15
C ARG A 233 9.23 -26.75 -6.74
N HIS A 234 9.31 -25.85 -5.78
CA HIS A 234 8.84 -26.11 -4.41
C HIS A 234 7.32 -26.20 -4.35
N GLN A 235 6.58 -25.36 -5.06
CA GLN A 235 5.12 -25.45 -5.14
C GLN A 235 4.64 -26.78 -5.74
N HIS A 236 5.27 -27.27 -6.81
CA HIS A 236 4.93 -28.56 -7.41
C HIS A 236 5.20 -29.77 -6.49
N ARG A 237 6.17 -29.68 -5.59
CA ARG A 237 6.45 -30.76 -4.63
C ARG A 237 5.44 -30.86 -3.49
N THR A 238 4.81 -29.78 -3.12
CA THR A 238 3.83 -29.71 -2.01
C THR A 238 2.45 -30.26 -2.42
N ILE A 239 2.17 -30.41 -3.72
CA ILE A 239 0.90 -30.94 -4.25
C ILE A 239 0.90 -32.50 -4.31
N ILE A 240 2.04 -33.17 -4.10
CA ILE A 240 2.22 -34.64 -4.25
C ILE A 240 2.27 -35.33 -2.86
N GLN A 241 2.04 -34.64 -1.77
CA GLN A 241 1.84 -35.19 -0.44
C GLN A 241 0.39 -34.98 0.03
#